data_92169f58d221930af6232fa5e88b9544
#
_entry.id   92169f58d221930af6232fa5e88b9544
#
_cell.length_a   1.000
_cell.length_b   1.000
_cell.length_c   1.000
_cell.angle_alpha   90.00
_cell.angle_beta   90.00
_cell.angle_gamma   90.00
#
_symmetry.space_group_name_H-M   'P 1'
#
loop_
_entity.id
_entity.type
_entity.pdbx_description
1 polymer ?
#
loop_
_entity_poly.entity_id
_entity_poly.type
_entity_poly.pdbx_seq_one_letter_code
_entity_poly.pdbx_strand_id
1 'polypeptide(L)'
;MPKPDAGKLVSSLDWQGIARELDEVGVATTGRLLNADQCAALRALYPDDGRFRSHVVMKRHGFGEGEYKYYAHPLPEIVAALREAFYPHLAQVANEWNMRMGIERRFPGTLQAFLDQCHAGGQTRPTPLLLKYRPGDYNCLHQDLYGEHVFPIQLVILLSEPGADFTGGEFVLTEQRPRMQSRPEVVPLRQGDAVLFAVHHRPVEGTRGSYRVNLRHGVSRVRSGRRHTAGIIFHDAR
;
A
#
# COMPACT_ATOMS: atom_id res chain seq x y z
N MET A 1 19.59 -9.53 -17.26
CA MET A 1 18.42 -8.82 -17.79
C MET A 1 18.57 -7.35 -17.50
N PRO A 2 18.24 -6.43 -18.40
CA PRO A 2 18.27 -4.99 -18.09
C PRO A 2 17.29 -4.73 -16.94
N LYS A 3 17.75 -3.97 -15.94
CA LYS A 3 16.92 -3.51 -14.81
C LYS A 3 15.72 -2.74 -15.39
N PRO A 4 14.47 -3.07 -15.03
CA PRO A 4 13.38 -2.19 -15.40
C PRO A 4 13.66 -0.83 -14.76
N ASP A 5 13.69 0.19 -15.59
CA ASP A 5 13.75 1.57 -15.13
C ASP A 5 12.40 1.89 -14.47
N ALA A 6 12.33 1.70 -13.15
CA ALA A 6 11.12 1.94 -12.38
C ALA A 6 10.57 3.36 -12.62
N GLY A 7 11.47 4.32 -12.83
CA GLY A 7 11.09 5.69 -13.15
C GLY A 7 10.32 5.79 -14.46
N LYS A 8 10.81 5.16 -15.53
CA LYS A 8 10.10 5.14 -16.82
C LYS A 8 8.77 4.40 -16.75
N LEU A 9 8.77 3.24 -16.08
CA LEU A 9 7.55 2.45 -15.92
C LEU A 9 6.47 3.26 -15.20
N VAL A 10 6.81 3.85 -14.05
CA VAL A 10 5.87 4.63 -13.24
C VAL A 10 5.44 5.92 -13.95
N SER A 11 6.35 6.60 -14.65
CA SER A 11 6.00 7.81 -15.41
C SER A 11 5.07 7.54 -16.61
N SER A 12 5.03 6.29 -17.10
CA SER A 12 4.15 5.91 -18.22
C SER A 12 2.74 5.49 -17.80
N LEU A 13 2.45 5.44 -16.49
CA LEU A 13 1.11 5.12 -15.98
C LEU A 13 0.11 6.25 -16.29
N ASP A 14 -1.16 5.89 -16.43
CA ASP A 14 -2.26 6.87 -16.54
C ASP A 14 -2.53 7.54 -15.20
N TRP A 15 -1.71 8.53 -14.85
CA TRP A 15 -1.84 9.24 -13.59
C TRP A 15 -3.14 10.04 -13.45
N GLN A 16 -3.74 10.46 -14.57
CA GLN A 16 -5.05 11.12 -14.53
C GLN A 16 -6.15 10.12 -14.17
N GLY A 17 -6.14 8.94 -14.77
CA GLY A 17 -7.04 7.85 -14.44
C GLY A 17 -6.88 7.39 -12.99
N ILE A 18 -5.64 7.17 -12.55
CA ILE A 18 -5.31 6.78 -11.18
C ILE A 18 -5.80 7.81 -10.15
N ALA A 19 -5.53 9.10 -10.37
CA ALA A 19 -5.99 10.16 -9.47
C ALA A 19 -7.50 10.22 -9.40
N ARG A 20 -8.20 10.07 -10.54
CA ARG A 20 -9.66 10.03 -10.59
C ARG A 20 -10.23 8.84 -9.82
N GLU A 21 -9.71 7.62 -10.02
CA GLU A 21 -10.18 6.43 -9.29
C GLU A 21 -9.93 6.56 -7.78
N LEU A 22 -8.77 7.07 -7.37
CA LEU A 22 -8.47 7.37 -5.97
C LEU A 22 -9.48 8.38 -5.38
N ASP A 23 -9.86 9.38 -6.15
CA ASP A 23 -10.86 10.39 -5.75
C ASP A 23 -12.29 9.81 -5.66
N GLU A 24 -12.67 8.94 -6.59
CA GLU A 24 -14.04 8.42 -6.68
C GLU A 24 -14.31 7.30 -5.69
N VAL A 25 -13.36 6.36 -5.54
CA VAL A 25 -13.54 5.13 -4.75
C VAL A 25 -12.48 4.91 -3.69
N GLY A 26 -11.38 5.67 -3.69
CA GLY A 26 -10.30 5.55 -2.73
C GLY A 26 -9.29 4.44 -3.05
N VAL A 27 -9.41 3.81 -4.21
CA VAL A 27 -8.52 2.76 -4.69
C VAL A 27 -8.36 2.86 -6.21
N ALA A 28 -7.15 2.59 -6.70
CA ALA A 28 -6.83 2.53 -8.13
C ALA A 28 -5.86 1.38 -8.41
N THR A 29 -5.97 0.77 -9.58
CA THR A 29 -5.03 -0.28 -10.01
C THR A 29 -4.11 0.24 -11.10
N THR A 30 -2.84 -0.20 -11.08
CA THR A 30 -1.87 0.20 -12.10
C THR A 30 -1.77 -0.81 -13.25
N GLY A 31 -2.45 -1.96 -13.14
CA GLY A 31 -2.15 -3.13 -13.94
C GLY A 31 -0.80 -3.75 -13.54
N ARG A 32 -0.20 -4.54 -14.43
CA ARG A 32 1.03 -5.28 -14.15
C ARG A 32 2.24 -4.36 -14.02
N LEU A 33 2.72 -4.22 -12.80
CA LEU A 33 3.91 -3.45 -12.44
C LEU A 33 5.18 -4.32 -12.40
N LEU A 34 5.06 -5.59 -11.99
CA LEU A 34 6.15 -6.56 -11.92
C LEU A 34 5.87 -7.77 -12.81
N ASN A 35 6.90 -8.30 -13.45
CA ASN A 35 6.81 -9.58 -14.15
C ASN A 35 6.92 -10.77 -13.17
N ALA A 36 6.68 -11.99 -13.68
CA ALA A 36 6.68 -13.20 -12.85
C ALA A 36 8.02 -13.46 -12.16
N ASP A 37 9.15 -13.22 -12.86
CA ASP A 37 10.49 -13.41 -12.29
C ASP A 37 10.77 -12.45 -11.15
N GLN A 38 10.36 -11.19 -11.29
CA GLN A 38 10.48 -10.17 -10.23
C GLN A 38 9.61 -10.53 -9.02
N CYS A 39 8.38 -10.98 -9.25
CA CYS A 39 7.50 -11.47 -8.18
C CYS A 39 8.11 -12.68 -7.46
N ALA A 40 8.67 -13.64 -8.21
CA ALA A 40 9.34 -14.81 -7.64
C ALA A 40 10.59 -14.40 -6.83
N ALA A 41 11.41 -13.47 -7.33
CA ALA A 41 12.58 -12.97 -6.64
C ALA A 41 12.22 -12.30 -5.31
N LEU A 42 11.16 -11.47 -5.26
CA LEU A 42 10.71 -10.87 -4.01
C LEU A 42 10.17 -11.91 -3.03
N ARG A 43 9.37 -12.89 -3.49
CA ARG A 43 8.90 -13.99 -2.64
C ARG A 43 10.04 -14.80 -2.02
N ALA A 44 11.09 -15.02 -2.80
CA ALA A 44 12.28 -15.77 -2.37
C ALA A 44 13.06 -15.10 -1.23
N LEU A 45 12.88 -13.80 -0.99
CA LEU A 45 13.50 -13.10 0.13
C LEU A 45 12.85 -13.43 1.48
N TYR A 46 11.59 -13.91 1.49
CA TYR A 46 10.83 -14.09 2.74
C TYR A 46 11.52 -14.98 3.80
N PRO A 47 12.21 -16.08 3.46
CA PRO A 47 12.90 -16.92 4.43
C PRO A 47 14.19 -16.31 5.02
N ASP A 48 14.77 -15.31 4.39
CA ASP A 48 16.03 -14.68 4.81
C ASP A 48 15.76 -13.61 5.88
N ASP A 49 15.77 -14.03 7.15
CA ASP A 49 15.48 -13.13 8.29
C ASP A 49 16.46 -11.96 8.40
N GLY A 50 17.70 -12.09 7.86
CA GLY A 50 18.68 -11.02 7.86
C GLY A 50 18.28 -9.77 7.05
N ARG A 51 17.30 -9.90 6.18
CA ARG A 51 16.78 -8.79 5.37
C ARG A 51 15.69 -7.98 6.05
N PHE A 52 15.22 -8.43 7.21
CA PHE A 52 14.07 -7.84 7.87
C PHE A 52 14.42 -7.34 9.26
N ARG A 53 13.90 -6.17 9.61
CA ARG A 53 14.07 -5.59 10.95
C ARG A 53 13.07 -6.16 11.97
N SER A 54 11.96 -6.72 11.50
CA SER A 54 10.95 -7.30 12.38
C SER A 54 10.07 -8.30 11.65
N HIS A 55 9.55 -9.27 12.41
CA HIS A 55 8.58 -10.27 11.99
C HIS A 55 7.35 -10.17 12.89
N VAL A 56 6.19 -9.99 12.30
CA VAL A 56 4.90 -9.84 12.98
C VAL A 56 4.00 -11.03 12.64
N VAL A 57 3.54 -11.72 13.66
CA VAL A 57 2.49 -12.74 13.55
C VAL A 57 1.17 -12.09 13.95
N MET A 58 0.28 -11.87 12.97
CA MET A 58 -0.93 -11.05 13.11
C MET A 58 -1.84 -11.50 14.25
N LYS A 59 -1.98 -12.81 14.46
CA LYS A 59 -2.79 -13.41 15.53
C LYS A 59 -2.43 -12.89 16.92
N ARG A 60 -1.16 -12.62 17.17
CA ARG A 60 -0.68 -12.13 18.48
C ARG A 60 -1.14 -10.71 18.81
N HIS A 61 -1.61 -9.98 17.80
CA HIS A 61 -1.99 -8.57 17.92
C HIS A 61 -3.47 -8.32 17.60
N GLY A 62 -4.23 -9.38 17.28
CA GLY A 62 -5.63 -9.22 16.87
C GLY A 62 -5.81 -8.60 15.46
N PHE A 63 -4.77 -8.62 14.63
CA PHE A 63 -4.81 -8.04 13.27
C PHE A 63 -5.42 -8.97 12.23
N GLY A 64 -5.72 -10.22 12.61
CA GLY A 64 -6.17 -11.31 11.77
C GLY A 64 -5.28 -12.53 11.94
N GLU A 65 -5.16 -13.34 10.89
CA GLU A 65 -4.27 -14.50 10.80
C GLU A 65 -3.31 -14.28 9.63
N GLY A 66 -2.08 -14.78 9.75
CA GLY A 66 -1.01 -14.57 8.77
C GLY A 66 0.19 -13.87 9.39
N GLU A 67 1.15 -13.55 8.56
CA GLU A 67 2.42 -12.97 9.01
C GLU A 67 2.98 -11.98 7.98
N TYR A 68 3.75 -11.01 8.48
CA TYR A 68 4.48 -10.09 7.64
C TYR A 68 5.82 -9.71 8.26
N LYS A 69 6.73 -9.26 7.40
CA LYS A 69 8.07 -8.83 7.80
C LYS A 69 8.38 -7.46 7.19
N TYR A 70 8.76 -6.50 8.03
CA TYR A 70 9.27 -5.21 7.57
C TYR A 70 10.74 -5.35 7.16
N TYR A 71 11.08 -4.84 6.00
CA TYR A 71 12.48 -4.82 5.55
C TYR A 71 13.37 -4.03 6.50
N ALA A 72 14.63 -4.46 6.59
CA ALA A 72 15.74 -3.66 7.09
C ALA A 72 16.33 -2.80 5.96
N HIS A 73 17.15 -1.81 6.29
CA HIS A 73 18.02 -1.17 5.30
C HIS A 73 19.26 -2.02 5.00
N PRO A 74 19.77 -2.06 3.74
CA PRO A 74 19.16 -1.43 2.56
C PRO A 74 17.92 -2.19 2.09
N LEU A 75 16.92 -1.46 1.61
CA LEU A 75 15.74 -2.06 0.97
C LEU A 75 16.15 -2.84 -0.29
N PRO A 76 15.40 -3.89 -0.70
CA PRO A 76 15.55 -4.48 -2.03
C PRO A 76 15.45 -3.39 -3.11
N GLU A 77 16.37 -3.43 -4.08
CA GLU A 77 16.52 -2.36 -5.07
C GLU A 77 15.20 -2.01 -5.79
N ILE A 78 14.42 -3.03 -6.19
CA ILE A 78 13.14 -2.82 -6.86
C ILE A 78 12.12 -2.12 -5.94
N VAL A 79 12.12 -2.44 -4.63
CA VAL A 79 11.22 -1.82 -3.65
C VAL A 79 11.61 -0.36 -3.42
N ALA A 80 12.91 -0.08 -3.28
CA ALA A 80 13.42 1.28 -3.13
C ALA A 80 13.10 2.14 -4.37
N ALA A 81 13.38 1.61 -5.57
CA ALA A 81 13.14 2.31 -6.83
C ALA A 81 11.65 2.62 -7.06
N LEU A 82 10.75 1.67 -6.76
CA LEU A 82 9.31 1.91 -6.85
C LEU A 82 8.84 2.93 -5.81
N ARG A 83 9.32 2.82 -4.56
CA ARG A 83 8.99 3.78 -3.50
C ARG A 83 9.35 5.22 -3.91
N GLU A 84 10.53 5.40 -4.49
CA GLU A 84 10.99 6.69 -4.97
C GLU A 84 10.20 7.19 -6.17
N ALA A 85 9.95 6.32 -7.16
CA ALA A 85 9.27 6.70 -8.40
C ALA A 85 7.78 7.05 -8.20
N PHE A 86 7.06 6.33 -7.33
CA PHE A 86 5.64 6.59 -7.06
C PHE A 86 5.41 7.85 -6.23
N TYR A 87 6.30 8.15 -5.30
CA TYR A 87 6.08 9.19 -4.30
C TYR A 87 5.74 10.57 -4.89
N PRO A 88 6.47 11.14 -5.87
CA PRO A 88 6.19 12.48 -6.38
C PRO A 88 4.77 12.63 -6.94
N HIS A 89 4.29 11.62 -7.65
CA HIS A 89 2.94 11.60 -8.22
C HIS A 89 1.88 11.50 -7.13
N LEU A 90 2.08 10.63 -6.16
CA LEU A 90 1.15 10.45 -5.03
C LEU A 90 1.15 11.64 -4.08
N ALA A 91 2.27 12.35 -3.94
CA ALA A 91 2.35 13.58 -3.15
C ALA A 91 1.46 14.69 -3.73
N GLN A 92 1.30 14.76 -5.05
CA GLN A 92 0.37 15.69 -5.69
C GLN A 92 -1.08 15.37 -5.31
N VAL A 93 -1.50 14.11 -5.42
CA VAL A 93 -2.83 13.64 -5.03
C VAL A 93 -3.07 13.89 -3.54
N ALA A 94 -2.11 13.56 -2.68
CA ALA A 94 -2.21 13.74 -1.23
C ALA A 94 -2.33 15.23 -0.84
N ASN A 95 -1.62 16.11 -1.52
CA ASN A 95 -1.68 17.55 -1.30
C ASN A 95 -3.02 18.15 -1.75
N GLU A 96 -3.56 17.69 -2.87
CA GLU A 96 -4.89 18.06 -3.34
C GLU A 96 -5.97 17.60 -2.34
N TRP A 97 -5.88 16.38 -1.84
CA TRP A 97 -6.77 15.88 -0.81
C TRP A 97 -6.69 16.71 0.48
N ASN A 98 -5.49 17.04 0.93
CA ASN A 98 -5.30 17.86 2.13
C ASN A 98 -5.93 19.25 1.93
N MET A 99 -5.75 19.86 0.76
CA MET A 99 -6.36 21.16 0.45
C MET A 99 -7.90 21.07 0.52
N ARG A 100 -8.51 20.09 -0.14
CA ARG A 100 -9.98 19.87 -0.15
C ARG A 100 -10.54 19.53 1.22
N MET A 101 -9.75 18.90 2.08
CA MET A 101 -10.13 18.57 3.47
C MET A 101 -9.83 19.69 4.48
N GLY A 102 -9.27 20.83 4.07
CA GLY A 102 -8.88 21.92 4.96
C GLY A 102 -7.70 21.56 5.86
N ILE A 103 -6.81 20.67 5.43
CA ILE A 103 -5.60 20.26 6.17
C ILE A 103 -4.42 21.10 5.66
N GLU A 104 -3.74 21.83 6.54
CA GLU A 104 -2.62 22.71 6.18
C GLU A 104 -1.36 21.97 5.75
N ARG A 105 -1.15 20.75 6.26
CA ARG A 105 0.02 19.93 5.93
C ARG A 105 0.16 19.75 4.42
N ARG A 106 1.41 19.96 3.92
CA ARG A 106 1.80 19.66 2.53
C ARG A 106 2.97 18.69 2.53
N PHE A 107 2.87 17.68 1.67
CA PHE A 107 3.94 16.73 1.43
C PHE A 107 4.95 17.33 0.45
N PRO A 108 6.26 17.22 0.71
CA PRO A 108 7.29 17.72 -0.20
C PRO A 108 7.30 16.94 -1.52
N GLY A 109 7.89 17.51 -2.57
CA GLY A 109 7.89 16.93 -3.91
C GLY A 109 8.78 15.70 -4.10
N THR A 110 9.66 15.37 -3.14
CA THR A 110 10.55 14.21 -3.21
C THR A 110 10.43 13.33 -1.97
N LEU A 111 10.59 12.01 -2.16
CA LEU A 111 10.56 11.06 -1.06
C LEU A 111 11.63 11.36 -0.01
N GLN A 112 12.85 11.72 -0.45
CA GLN A 112 13.95 12.02 0.48
C GLN A 112 13.59 13.17 1.41
N ALA A 113 13.06 14.28 0.90
CA ALA A 113 12.65 15.40 1.73
C ALA A 113 11.54 15.04 2.72
N PHE A 114 10.64 14.11 2.34
CA PHE A 114 9.63 13.60 3.26
C PHE A 114 10.20 12.67 4.32
N LEU A 115 11.13 11.78 3.95
CA LEU A 115 11.82 10.93 4.91
C LEU A 115 12.67 11.75 5.89
N ASP A 116 13.30 12.83 5.46
CA ASP A 116 14.02 13.76 6.35
C ASP A 116 13.09 14.35 7.42
N GLN A 117 11.83 14.71 7.05
CA GLN A 117 10.82 15.13 8.02
C GLN A 117 10.43 14.00 8.98
N CYS A 118 10.23 12.78 8.46
CA CYS A 118 9.96 11.60 9.28
C CYS A 118 11.08 11.36 10.30
N HIS A 119 12.33 11.40 9.84
CA HIS A 119 13.51 11.15 10.66
C HIS A 119 13.71 12.23 11.72
N ALA A 120 13.49 13.50 11.38
CA ALA A 120 13.48 14.59 12.35
C ALA A 120 12.42 14.42 13.45
N GLY A 121 11.28 13.78 13.12
CA GLY A 121 10.23 13.38 14.07
C GLY A 121 10.48 12.05 14.80
N GLY A 122 11.67 11.43 14.63
CA GLY A 122 12.04 10.16 15.25
C GLY A 122 11.47 8.92 14.56
N GLN A 123 10.88 9.06 13.36
CA GLN A 123 10.38 7.94 12.53
C GLN A 123 11.49 7.51 11.56
N THR A 124 12.39 6.63 12.01
CA THR A 124 13.60 6.24 11.25
C THR A 124 13.59 4.80 10.74
N ARG A 125 12.56 4.02 11.10
CA ARG A 125 12.49 2.60 10.75
C ARG A 125 11.76 2.41 9.42
N PRO A 126 12.35 1.73 8.41
CA PRO A 126 11.72 1.51 7.13
C PRO A 126 10.43 0.70 7.27
N THR A 127 9.42 1.08 6.50
CA THR A 127 8.07 0.50 6.54
C THR A 127 7.70 -0.39 5.36
N PRO A 128 8.41 -0.45 4.23
CA PRO A 128 8.12 -1.46 3.22
C PRO A 128 8.22 -2.88 3.80
N LEU A 129 7.32 -3.77 3.35
CA LEU A 129 7.12 -5.08 3.97
C LEU A 129 6.75 -6.16 2.96
N LEU A 130 7.00 -7.43 3.35
CA LEU A 130 6.43 -8.61 2.70
C LEU A 130 5.38 -9.25 3.61
N LEU A 131 4.21 -9.57 3.04
CA LEU A 131 3.14 -10.28 3.72
C LEU A 131 3.02 -11.69 3.14
N LYS A 132 2.72 -12.65 4.00
CA LYS A 132 2.51 -14.04 3.65
C LYS A 132 1.26 -14.59 4.35
N TYR A 133 0.40 -15.23 3.56
CA TYR A 133 -0.84 -15.85 4.01
C TYR A 133 -0.90 -17.30 3.55
N ARG A 134 -1.43 -18.18 4.42
CA ARG A 134 -1.71 -19.59 4.20
C ARG A 134 -3.22 -19.84 4.22
N PRO A 135 -3.70 -21.05 3.92
CA PRO A 135 -5.13 -21.37 4.04
C PRO A 135 -5.65 -21.07 5.45
N GLY A 136 -6.75 -20.35 5.52
CA GLY A 136 -7.34 -19.87 6.76
C GLY A 136 -6.96 -18.43 7.14
N ASP A 137 -5.81 -17.94 6.68
CA ASP A 137 -5.31 -16.61 7.01
C ASP A 137 -6.14 -15.49 6.32
N TYR A 138 -6.20 -14.35 6.98
CA TYR A 138 -6.88 -13.14 6.55
C TYR A 138 -6.28 -11.92 7.25
N ASN A 139 -6.57 -10.72 6.78
CA ASN A 139 -6.22 -9.49 7.48
C ASN A 139 -7.50 -8.70 7.80
N CYS A 140 -7.70 -8.39 9.08
CA CYS A 140 -8.83 -7.59 9.53
C CYS A 140 -8.84 -6.21 8.86
N LEU A 141 -10.02 -5.62 8.71
CA LEU A 141 -10.16 -4.25 8.20
C LEU A 141 -9.50 -3.26 9.17
N HIS A 142 -8.49 -2.55 8.71
CA HIS A 142 -7.66 -1.65 9.52
C HIS A 142 -7.24 -0.40 8.76
N GLN A 143 -6.53 0.46 9.45
CA GLN A 143 -5.89 1.68 8.94
C GLN A 143 -4.44 1.68 9.43
N ASP A 144 -3.48 1.94 8.55
CA ASP A 144 -2.06 1.99 8.90
C ASP A 144 -1.67 3.41 9.31
N LEU A 145 -1.81 3.71 10.60
CA LEU A 145 -1.55 5.04 11.18
C LEU A 145 -0.36 4.96 12.14
N TYR A 146 0.86 4.93 11.59
CA TYR A 146 2.09 4.78 12.36
C TYR A 146 2.84 6.10 12.47
N GLY A 147 2.89 6.67 13.67
CA GLY A 147 3.63 7.90 13.96
C GLY A 147 2.86 9.18 13.63
N GLU A 148 3.56 10.31 13.66
CA GLU A 148 3.00 11.64 13.41
C GLU A 148 2.97 11.99 11.91
N HIS A 149 4.01 11.57 11.18
CA HIS A 149 4.13 11.79 9.75
C HIS A 149 3.57 10.58 9.00
N VAL A 150 2.26 10.59 8.71
CA VAL A 150 1.59 9.53 7.94
C VAL A 150 1.34 10.02 6.52
N PHE A 151 1.77 9.23 5.53
CA PHE A 151 1.41 9.46 4.13
C PHE A 151 0.07 8.79 3.83
N PRO A 152 -0.90 9.47 3.19
CA PRO A 152 -2.29 8.99 3.17
C PRO A 152 -2.58 7.92 2.12
N ILE A 153 -1.63 7.57 1.26
CA ILE A 153 -1.80 6.58 0.18
C ILE A 153 -0.70 5.52 0.30
N GLN A 154 -1.06 4.26 0.13
CA GLN A 154 -0.13 3.13 0.09
C GLN A 154 -0.20 2.40 -1.24
N LEU A 155 0.84 1.63 -1.53
CA LEU A 155 0.96 0.73 -2.68
C LEU A 155 1.12 -0.71 -2.19
N VAL A 156 0.34 -1.63 -2.74
CA VAL A 156 0.51 -3.08 -2.53
C VAL A 156 0.61 -3.77 -3.88
N ILE A 157 1.57 -4.69 -4.02
CA ILE A 157 1.78 -5.49 -5.23
C ILE A 157 1.47 -6.96 -4.90
N LEU A 158 0.62 -7.59 -5.69
CA LEU A 158 0.33 -9.01 -5.56
C LEU A 158 1.46 -9.84 -6.21
N LEU A 159 2.14 -10.65 -5.41
CA LEU A 159 3.28 -11.45 -5.87
C LEU A 159 2.93 -12.89 -6.26
N SER A 160 1.75 -13.36 -5.90
CA SER A 160 1.24 -14.71 -6.18
C SER A 160 0.15 -14.67 -7.25
N GLU A 161 0.03 -15.72 -8.07
CA GLU A 161 -0.99 -15.81 -9.12
C GLU A 161 -2.29 -16.40 -8.57
N PRO A 162 -3.42 -15.67 -8.62
CA PRO A 162 -4.72 -16.18 -8.23
C PRO A 162 -5.13 -17.37 -9.08
N GLY A 163 -5.70 -18.39 -8.44
CA GLY A 163 -6.12 -19.64 -9.09
C GLY A 163 -4.99 -20.66 -9.24
N ALA A 164 -3.75 -20.22 -9.38
CA ALA A 164 -2.58 -21.10 -9.48
C ALA A 164 -1.85 -21.25 -8.13
N ASP A 165 -1.43 -20.14 -7.53
CA ASP A 165 -0.68 -20.14 -6.25
C ASP A 165 -1.62 -20.18 -5.04
N PHE A 166 -2.83 -19.60 -5.15
CA PHE A 166 -3.80 -19.49 -4.05
C PHE A 166 -5.23 -19.21 -4.55
N THR A 167 -6.23 -19.40 -3.66
CA THR A 167 -7.62 -18.98 -3.88
C THR A 167 -8.16 -18.25 -2.67
N GLY A 168 -9.18 -17.37 -2.86
CA GLY A 168 -9.61 -16.42 -1.84
C GLY A 168 -8.57 -15.32 -1.65
N GLY A 169 -8.52 -14.68 -0.49
CA GLY A 169 -7.51 -13.69 -0.18
C GLY A 169 -7.59 -12.43 -1.03
N GLU A 170 -8.78 -12.03 -1.41
CA GLU A 170 -9.04 -10.79 -2.17
C GLU A 170 -8.63 -9.57 -1.34
N PHE A 171 -8.09 -8.55 -2.01
CA PHE A 171 -7.89 -7.24 -1.39
C PHE A 171 -9.26 -6.55 -1.26
N VAL A 172 -9.58 -6.12 -0.05
CA VAL A 172 -10.87 -5.50 0.29
C VAL A 172 -10.63 -4.13 0.87
N LEU A 173 -11.37 -3.16 0.37
CA LEU A 173 -11.47 -1.82 0.94
C LEU A 173 -12.90 -1.59 1.43
N THR A 174 -13.08 -0.84 2.51
CA THR A 174 -14.42 -0.36 2.91
C THR A 174 -14.40 1.15 3.03
N GLU A 175 -15.45 1.78 2.53
CA GLU A 175 -15.71 3.21 2.69
C GLU A 175 -16.87 3.41 3.66
N GLN A 176 -16.68 4.26 4.66
CA GLN A 176 -17.70 4.68 5.61
C GLN A 176 -17.97 6.16 5.45
N ARG A 177 -19.14 6.49 4.94
CA ARG A 177 -19.67 7.86 4.91
C ARG A 177 -20.41 8.19 6.19
N PRO A 178 -20.47 9.47 6.61
CA PRO A 178 -21.25 9.87 7.78
C PRO A 178 -22.72 9.41 7.68
N ARG A 179 -23.22 8.75 8.72
CA ARG A 179 -24.60 8.27 8.82
C ARG A 179 -25.06 7.24 7.78
N MET A 180 -24.12 6.58 7.13
CA MET A 180 -24.41 5.53 6.14
C MET A 180 -23.77 4.20 6.55
N GLN A 181 -24.25 3.10 5.97
CA GLN A 181 -23.61 1.79 6.07
C GLN A 181 -22.27 1.81 5.33
N SER A 182 -21.31 0.96 5.77
CA SER A 182 -20.05 0.80 5.07
C SER A 182 -20.24 0.11 3.72
N ARG A 183 -19.63 0.67 2.68
CA ARG A 183 -19.61 0.09 1.33
C ARG A 183 -18.30 -0.69 1.15
N PRO A 184 -18.37 -2.00 0.84
CA PRO A 184 -17.16 -2.75 0.48
C PRO A 184 -16.78 -2.51 -0.99
N GLU A 185 -15.48 -2.58 -1.25
CA GLU A 185 -14.88 -2.65 -2.58
C GLU A 185 -13.93 -3.84 -2.61
N VAL A 186 -14.10 -4.74 -3.58
CA VAL A 186 -13.22 -5.89 -3.80
C VAL A 186 -12.39 -5.62 -5.04
N VAL A 187 -11.08 -5.60 -4.89
CA VAL A 187 -10.15 -5.25 -5.97
C VAL A 187 -9.56 -6.52 -6.56
N PRO A 188 -9.94 -6.92 -7.78
CA PRO A 188 -9.34 -8.06 -8.46
C PRO A 188 -7.92 -7.70 -8.90
N LEU A 189 -6.96 -8.51 -8.48
CA LEU A 189 -5.54 -8.37 -8.85
C LEU A 189 -5.03 -9.67 -9.47
N ARG A 190 -4.13 -9.57 -10.44
CA ARG A 190 -3.31 -10.66 -10.98
C ARG A 190 -1.89 -10.56 -10.45
N GLN A 191 -1.08 -11.59 -10.65
CA GLN A 191 0.33 -11.55 -10.27
C GLN A 191 1.05 -10.37 -10.95
N GLY A 192 1.73 -9.58 -10.15
CA GLY A 192 2.47 -8.41 -10.57
C GLY A 192 1.63 -7.14 -10.67
N ASP A 193 0.30 -7.22 -10.54
CA ASP A 193 -0.55 -6.03 -10.46
C ASP A 193 -0.33 -5.31 -9.14
N ALA A 194 -0.44 -3.99 -9.20
CA ALA A 194 -0.38 -3.17 -8.02
C ALA A 194 -1.69 -2.40 -7.80
N VAL A 195 -1.99 -2.18 -6.52
CA VAL A 195 -3.11 -1.36 -6.06
C VAL A 195 -2.60 -0.21 -5.21
N LEU A 196 -3.05 0.99 -5.52
CA LEU A 196 -2.92 2.21 -4.75
C LEU A 196 -4.20 2.43 -3.98
N PHE A 197 -4.13 2.77 -2.70
CA PHE A 197 -5.34 2.97 -1.90
C PHE A 197 -5.15 3.98 -0.79
N ALA A 198 -6.24 4.64 -0.44
CA ALA A 198 -6.31 5.53 0.70
C ALA A 198 -6.23 4.73 2.01
N VAL A 199 -5.30 5.07 2.87
CA VAL A 199 -5.07 4.38 4.15
C VAL A 199 -6.18 4.65 5.15
N HIS A 200 -6.73 5.88 5.13
CA HIS A 200 -7.53 6.38 6.23
C HIS A 200 -8.67 7.29 5.77
N HIS A 201 -8.37 8.43 5.17
CA HIS A 201 -9.37 9.37 4.69
C HIS A 201 -9.14 9.75 3.22
N ARG A 202 -10.22 10.10 2.54
CA ARG A 202 -10.20 10.87 1.31
C ARG A 202 -11.30 11.93 1.33
N PRO A 203 -11.18 13.00 0.54
CA PRO A 203 -12.27 13.96 0.37
C PRO A 203 -13.35 13.38 -0.54
N VAL A 204 -14.60 13.72 -0.27
CA VAL A 204 -15.72 13.49 -1.16
C VAL A 204 -16.45 14.81 -1.35
N GLU A 205 -16.82 15.13 -2.58
CA GLU A 205 -17.58 16.33 -2.91
C GLU A 205 -19.02 16.20 -2.42
N GLY A 206 -19.49 17.19 -1.71
CA GLY A 206 -20.85 17.30 -1.22
C GLY A 206 -21.51 18.61 -1.66
N THR A 207 -22.77 18.78 -1.36
CA THR A 207 -23.54 19.99 -1.72
C THR A 207 -23.06 21.27 -1.05
N ARG A 208 -22.26 21.18 0.01
CA ARG A 208 -21.73 22.32 0.79
C ARG A 208 -20.20 22.33 0.87
N GLY A 209 -19.53 21.72 -0.11
CA GLY A 209 -18.07 21.53 -0.14
C GLY A 209 -17.65 20.12 0.21
N SER A 210 -16.33 19.88 0.22
CA SER A 210 -15.77 18.56 0.47
C SER A 210 -15.91 18.12 1.93
N TYR A 211 -16.19 16.84 2.15
CA TYR A 211 -16.18 16.20 3.47
C TYR A 211 -15.31 14.95 3.47
N ARG A 212 -14.90 14.50 4.65
CA ARG A 212 -14.06 13.31 4.82
C ARG A 212 -14.89 12.05 4.90
N VAL A 213 -14.45 11.00 4.21
CA VAL A 213 -14.94 9.64 4.41
C VAL A 213 -13.84 8.78 4.98
N ASN A 214 -14.21 7.80 5.82
CA ASN A 214 -13.26 6.85 6.39
C ASN A 214 -13.11 5.63 5.48
N LEU A 215 -11.87 5.21 5.28
CA LEU A 215 -11.54 3.98 4.59
C LEU A 215 -10.82 3.02 5.53
N ARG A 216 -11.03 1.73 5.31
CA ARG A 216 -10.29 0.64 5.92
C ARG A 216 -10.01 -0.39 4.85
N HIS A 217 -8.87 -1.04 4.96
CA HIS A 217 -8.48 -2.10 4.02
C HIS A 217 -8.17 -3.39 4.77
N GLY A 218 -8.18 -4.49 4.04
CA GLY A 218 -7.89 -5.81 4.58
C GLY A 218 -7.75 -6.85 3.48
N VAL A 219 -7.64 -8.11 3.89
CA VAL A 219 -7.55 -9.25 2.98
C VAL A 219 -8.57 -10.28 3.42
N SER A 220 -9.40 -10.74 2.51
CA SER A 220 -10.35 -11.81 2.75
C SER A 220 -9.64 -13.12 3.07
N ARG A 221 -10.37 -14.11 3.57
CA ARG A 221 -9.77 -15.41 3.92
C ARG A 221 -9.17 -16.11 2.71
N VAL A 222 -7.89 -16.47 2.80
CA VAL A 222 -7.23 -17.39 1.85
C VAL A 222 -7.83 -18.78 2.03
N ARG A 223 -8.30 -19.40 0.96
CA ARG A 223 -8.97 -20.71 0.98
C ARG A 223 -8.01 -21.85 0.70
N SER A 224 -7.06 -21.63 -0.20
CA SER A 224 -6.04 -22.62 -0.55
C SER A 224 -4.73 -21.95 -0.96
N GLY A 225 -3.62 -22.69 -0.92
CA GLY A 225 -2.33 -22.27 -1.43
C GLY A 225 -1.58 -21.27 -0.55
N ARG A 226 -0.76 -20.41 -1.16
CA ARG A 226 0.04 -19.39 -0.47
C ARG A 226 -0.03 -18.07 -1.21
N ARG A 227 -0.47 -17.02 -0.51
CA ARG A 227 -0.55 -15.67 -1.03
C ARG A 227 0.58 -14.81 -0.46
N HIS A 228 1.31 -14.12 -1.34
CA HIS A 228 2.32 -13.14 -0.94
C HIS A 228 2.03 -11.79 -1.57
N THR A 229 2.31 -10.72 -0.83
CA THR A 229 2.26 -9.34 -1.34
C THR A 229 3.45 -8.55 -0.82
N ALA A 230 3.88 -7.56 -1.60
CA ALA A 230 4.80 -6.52 -1.16
C ALA A 230 4.01 -5.26 -0.88
N GLY A 231 4.14 -4.70 0.32
CA GLY A 231 3.59 -3.42 0.70
C GLY A 231 4.64 -2.33 0.64
N ILE A 232 4.31 -1.19 0.05
CA ILE A 232 5.18 0.00 -0.01
C ILE A 232 4.46 1.13 0.69
N ILE A 233 4.91 1.42 1.89
CA ILE A 233 4.49 2.56 2.72
C ILE A 233 5.53 3.65 2.52
N PHE A 234 5.09 4.90 2.37
CA PHE A 234 5.98 6.01 1.99
C PHE A 234 6.60 6.74 3.18
N HIS A 235 6.02 6.67 4.37
CA HIS A 235 6.64 7.18 5.60
C HIS A 235 7.41 6.07 6.33
N ASP A 236 8.37 6.45 7.17
CA ASP A 236 9.03 5.54 8.09
C ASP A 236 8.32 5.53 9.45
N ALA A 237 8.52 4.48 10.26
CA ALA A 237 7.95 4.31 11.60
C ALA A 237 8.96 4.68 12.71
N ARG A 238 8.46 4.83 13.91
CA ARG A 238 9.29 4.99 15.13
C ARG A 238 9.99 3.70 15.55
#